data_f7fb79c4ba3c667bbb9c08c418b15dc9
#
_entry.id   f7fb79c4ba3c667bbb9c08c418b15dc9
#
_cell.length_a   1.000
_cell.length_b   1.000
_cell.length_c   1.000
_cell.angle_alpha   90.00
_cell.angle_beta   90.00
_cell.angle_gamma   90.00
#
_symmetry.space_group_name_H-M   'P 1'
#
loop_
_entity.id
_entity.type
_entity.pdbx_description
1 polymer ?
#
loop_
_entity_poly.entity_id
_entity_poly.type
_entity_poly.pdbx_seq_one_letter_code
_entity_poly.pdbx_strand_id
1 'polypeptide(L)'
;MNTQLSLPLKRKNLLEDHFLRYKVLLGNKLKFTNPQTYEVISGLNFAGNSIFDVEKSIASLKRALNFIQKVQANEGIILFIGTRPDLKEIVKYVGSKTNSPYVNDRWSKGLLTNWENTSNSIRFYNLFLKKLGLRAKKKKKIMDTFLGLKNLKKLPDAIFVFDVNADIDVLKEAKSLNIPIIAISDTNVSLNDIDYPILGNSGSILPLAFFSNLIISTFTKKV
;
A
#
# COMPACT_ATOMS: atom_id res chain seq x y z
N MET A 1 42.41 2.81 -34.81
CA MET A 1 42.11 3.92 -33.89
C MET A 1 40.75 3.64 -33.28
N ASN A 2 40.73 3.00 -32.12
CA ASN A 2 39.50 2.69 -31.37
C ASN A 2 39.20 3.82 -30.37
N THR A 3 38.27 4.68 -30.70
CA THR A 3 37.77 5.68 -29.76
C THR A 3 36.68 5.04 -28.89
N GLN A 4 37.09 4.52 -27.76
CA GLN A 4 36.12 4.15 -26.70
C GLN A 4 35.55 5.44 -26.13
N LEU A 5 34.25 5.71 -26.44
CA LEU A 5 33.46 6.68 -25.69
C LEU A 5 33.20 6.11 -24.29
N SER A 6 34.04 6.49 -23.34
CA SER A 6 33.78 6.31 -21.93
C SER A 6 32.73 7.35 -21.50
N LEU A 7 31.43 6.96 -21.52
CA LEU A 7 30.39 7.69 -20.82
C LEU A 7 30.72 7.67 -19.32
N PRO A 8 30.76 8.84 -18.64
CA PRO A 8 30.95 8.86 -17.19
C PRO A 8 29.78 8.13 -16.53
N LEU A 9 30.07 6.99 -15.93
CA LEU A 9 29.17 6.28 -15.03
C LEU A 9 28.84 7.24 -13.87
N LYS A 10 27.79 8.08 -14.03
CA LYS A 10 27.14 8.72 -12.88
C LYS A 10 26.90 7.61 -11.86
N ARG A 11 27.35 7.83 -10.61
CA ARG A 11 27.04 6.92 -9.48
C ARG A 11 25.53 6.69 -9.50
N LYS A 12 25.12 5.52 -10.01
CA LYS A 12 23.72 5.11 -9.95
C LYS A 12 23.31 5.13 -8.49
N ASN A 13 22.26 5.86 -8.19
CA ASN A 13 21.72 5.84 -6.85
C ASN A 13 21.32 4.40 -6.51
N LEU A 14 21.76 3.88 -5.38
CA LEU A 14 21.47 2.52 -4.90
C LEU A 14 19.96 2.21 -5.00
N LEU A 15 19.12 3.23 -4.81
CA LEU A 15 17.67 3.12 -4.91
C LEU A 15 17.20 2.86 -6.35
N GLU A 16 17.83 3.48 -7.36
CA GLU A 16 17.51 3.24 -8.78
C GLU A 16 17.79 1.80 -9.18
N ASP A 17 18.91 1.24 -8.75
CA ASP A 17 19.24 -0.16 -8.99
C ASP A 17 18.22 -1.11 -8.34
N HIS A 18 17.74 -0.79 -7.15
CA HIS A 18 16.65 -1.54 -6.51
C HIS A 18 15.33 -1.43 -7.29
N PHE A 19 14.97 -0.25 -7.80
CA PHE A 19 13.74 -0.06 -8.61
C PHE A 19 13.76 -0.91 -9.87
N LEU A 20 14.91 -1.00 -10.53
CA LEU A 20 15.09 -1.87 -11.71
C LEU A 20 15.04 -3.35 -11.34
N ARG A 21 15.78 -3.75 -10.30
CA ARG A 21 15.85 -5.15 -9.84
C ARG A 21 14.50 -5.69 -9.40
N TYR A 22 13.72 -4.91 -8.70
CA TYR A 22 12.39 -5.29 -8.19
C TYR A 22 11.26 -5.00 -9.18
N LYS A 23 11.57 -4.57 -10.43
CA LYS A 23 10.59 -4.25 -11.49
C LYS A 23 9.53 -3.26 -11.05
N VAL A 24 9.92 -2.30 -10.21
CA VAL A 24 9.02 -1.26 -9.67
C VAL A 24 8.48 -0.36 -10.77
N LEU A 25 9.33 -0.05 -11.77
CA LEU A 25 9.01 0.92 -12.83
C LEU A 25 8.13 0.36 -13.96
N LEU A 26 7.83 -0.94 -13.95
CA LEU A 26 7.05 -1.57 -14.99
C LEU A 26 5.57 -1.36 -14.76
N GLY A 27 4.94 -0.53 -15.56
CA GLY A 27 3.48 -0.31 -15.54
C GLY A 27 2.71 -1.24 -16.48
N ASN A 28 1.44 -0.95 -16.66
CA ASN A 28 0.53 -1.67 -17.53
C ASN A 28 0.77 -1.34 -19.02
N LYS A 29 0.14 -2.12 -19.91
CA LYS A 29 0.12 -1.79 -21.35
C LYS A 29 -0.52 -0.42 -21.56
N LEU A 30 -0.01 0.35 -22.52
CA LEU A 30 -0.46 1.71 -22.81
C LEU A 30 -1.99 1.84 -22.97
N LYS A 31 -2.64 0.86 -23.57
CA LYS A 31 -4.11 0.85 -23.78
C LYS A 31 -4.92 0.81 -22.47
N PHE A 32 -4.30 0.40 -21.35
CA PHE A 32 -4.92 0.36 -20.04
C PHE A 32 -4.42 1.47 -19.11
N THR A 33 -3.54 2.33 -19.60
CA THR A 33 -2.95 3.43 -18.84
C THR A 33 -3.96 4.57 -18.71
N ASN A 34 -4.10 5.09 -17.49
CA ASN A 34 -4.92 6.27 -17.24
C ASN A 34 -4.22 7.52 -17.84
N PRO A 35 -4.91 8.37 -18.60
CA PRO A 35 -4.31 9.58 -19.16
C PRO A 35 -3.63 10.50 -18.12
N GLN A 36 -4.13 10.55 -16.91
CA GLN A 36 -3.56 11.35 -15.82
C GLN A 36 -2.16 10.88 -15.39
N THR A 37 -1.80 9.62 -15.71
CA THR A 37 -0.47 9.09 -15.39
C THR A 37 0.55 9.30 -16.51
N TYR A 38 0.17 9.85 -17.66
CA TYR A 38 1.11 10.09 -18.76
C TYR A 38 2.28 10.98 -18.36
N GLU A 39 2.05 11.96 -17.51
CA GLU A 39 3.11 12.85 -17.01
C GLU A 39 4.19 12.14 -16.19
N VAL A 40 3.88 10.98 -15.61
CA VAL A 40 4.80 10.20 -14.77
C VAL A 40 5.40 9.00 -15.49
N ILE A 41 5.15 8.87 -16.79
CA ILE A 41 5.69 7.82 -17.66
C ILE A 41 6.86 8.40 -18.46
N SER A 42 7.99 7.67 -18.48
CA SER A 42 9.19 8.02 -19.27
C SER A 42 9.17 7.42 -20.69
N GLY A 43 8.42 6.36 -20.92
CA GLY A 43 8.36 5.67 -22.20
C GLY A 43 7.67 4.32 -22.16
N LEU A 44 7.87 3.52 -23.22
CA LEU A 44 7.32 2.17 -23.36
C LEU A 44 8.47 1.16 -23.51
N ASN A 45 8.27 -0.05 -23.02
CA ASN A 45 9.15 -1.16 -23.32
C ASN A 45 8.77 -1.83 -24.67
N PHE A 46 9.60 -2.78 -25.15
CA PHE A 46 9.35 -3.52 -26.39
C PHE A 46 8.02 -4.31 -26.41
N ALA A 47 7.47 -4.63 -25.23
CA ALA A 47 6.18 -5.32 -25.10
C ALA A 47 4.97 -4.35 -25.05
N GLY A 48 5.20 -3.03 -25.17
CA GLY A 48 4.16 -2.00 -25.13
C GLY A 48 3.66 -1.68 -23.72
N ASN A 49 4.41 -2.06 -22.68
CA ASN A 49 4.10 -1.65 -21.30
C ASN A 49 4.73 -0.29 -21.01
N SER A 50 4.01 0.52 -20.26
CA SER A 50 4.48 1.82 -19.78
C SER A 50 5.64 1.64 -18.79
N ILE A 51 6.59 2.56 -18.81
CA ILE A 51 7.70 2.61 -17.86
C ILE A 51 7.59 3.92 -17.10
N PHE A 52 7.51 3.82 -15.77
CA PHE A 52 7.52 4.99 -14.90
C PHE A 52 8.83 5.76 -14.98
N ASP A 53 8.75 7.07 -14.82
CA ASP A 53 9.90 7.93 -14.59
C ASP A 53 10.52 7.63 -13.23
N VAL A 54 11.81 7.32 -13.23
CA VAL A 54 12.56 6.91 -12.01
C VAL A 54 12.58 8.02 -10.98
N GLU A 55 12.87 9.25 -11.40
CA GLU A 55 13.00 10.39 -10.49
C GLU A 55 11.67 10.74 -9.85
N LYS A 56 10.59 10.74 -10.63
CA LYS A 56 9.22 10.96 -10.13
C LYS A 56 8.77 9.85 -9.19
N SER A 57 9.09 8.60 -9.49
CA SER A 57 8.78 7.44 -8.64
C SER A 57 9.52 7.51 -7.30
N ILE A 58 10.81 7.87 -7.32
CA ILE A 58 11.60 8.06 -6.09
C ILE A 58 11.08 9.24 -5.28
N ALA A 59 10.74 10.35 -5.93
CA ALA A 59 10.21 11.53 -5.26
C ALA A 59 8.85 11.25 -4.60
N SER A 60 7.97 10.52 -5.28
CA SER A 60 6.65 10.12 -4.74
C SER A 60 6.81 9.19 -3.53
N LEU A 61 7.69 8.18 -3.63
CA LEU A 61 8.00 7.29 -2.52
C LEU A 61 8.52 8.05 -1.30
N LYS A 62 9.50 8.95 -1.49
CA LYS A 62 10.06 9.76 -0.38
C LYS A 62 8.97 10.59 0.31
N ARG A 63 8.05 11.21 -0.45
CA ARG A 63 6.92 11.98 0.12
C ARG A 63 6.03 11.08 0.98
N ALA A 64 5.67 9.91 0.48
CA ALA A 64 4.83 8.95 1.19
C ALA A 64 5.51 8.44 2.48
N LEU A 65 6.80 8.07 2.42
CA LEU A 65 7.55 7.61 3.59
C LEU A 65 7.70 8.71 4.65
N ASN A 66 7.95 9.96 4.23
CA ASN A 66 8.01 11.10 5.15
C ASN A 66 6.66 11.36 5.83
N PHE A 67 5.55 11.20 5.11
CA PHE A 67 4.22 11.31 5.71
C PHE A 67 3.96 10.19 6.73
N ILE A 68 4.30 8.94 6.39
CA ILE A 68 4.22 7.81 7.32
C ILE A 68 5.00 8.10 8.61
N GLN A 69 6.23 8.63 8.50
CA GLN A 69 7.04 9.02 9.68
C GLN A 69 6.37 10.10 10.51
N LYS A 70 5.76 11.11 9.89
CA LYS A 70 5.01 12.17 10.60
C LYS A 70 3.81 11.60 11.36
N VAL A 71 3.03 10.70 10.73
CA VAL A 71 1.90 10.04 11.40
C VAL A 71 2.38 9.25 12.61
N GLN A 72 3.51 8.53 12.47
CA GLN A 72 4.10 7.76 13.58
C GLN A 72 4.63 8.65 14.71
N ALA A 73 5.31 9.76 14.37
CA ALA A 73 5.84 10.69 15.37
C ALA A 73 4.71 11.29 16.25
N ASN A 74 3.50 11.39 15.69
CA ASN A 74 2.30 11.83 16.39
C ASN A 74 1.48 10.67 17.01
N GLU A 75 2.07 9.47 17.13
CA GLU A 75 1.40 8.26 17.62
C GLU A 75 0.11 7.93 16.85
N GLY A 76 0.03 8.33 15.60
CA GLY A 76 -1.10 8.09 14.72
C GLY A 76 -1.19 6.64 14.27
N ILE A 77 -2.40 6.21 13.94
CA ILE A 77 -2.71 4.86 13.49
C ILE A 77 -2.78 4.84 11.97
N ILE A 78 -1.98 3.97 11.32
CA ILE A 78 -2.08 3.68 9.90
C ILE A 78 -2.76 2.33 9.72
N LEU A 79 -3.85 2.28 8.95
CA LEU A 79 -4.54 1.05 8.58
C LEU A 79 -4.01 0.55 7.24
N PHE A 80 -3.39 -0.64 7.23
CA PHE A 80 -2.89 -1.29 6.00
C PHE A 80 -3.98 -2.13 5.34
N ILE A 81 -4.17 -1.95 4.01
CA ILE A 81 -5.27 -2.57 3.27
C ILE A 81 -4.75 -3.20 1.98
N GLY A 82 -5.12 -4.46 1.75
CA GLY A 82 -4.87 -5.16 0.50
C GLY A 82 -5.67 -6.45 0.47
N THR A 83 -6.81 -6.41 -0.24
CA THR A 83 -7.79 -7.51 -0.24
C THR A 83 -7.53 -8.53 -1.35
N ARG A 84 -6.63 -8.24 -2.28
CA ARG A 84 -6.23 -9.17 -3.33
C ARG A 84 -5.61 -10.44 -2.73
N PRO A 85 -6.01 -11.64 -3.16
CA PRO A 85 -5.63 -12.91 -2.49
C PRO A 85 -4.13 -13.14 -2.37
N ASP A 86 -3.35 -12.72 -3.37
CA ASP A 86 -1.89 -12.86 -3.40
C ASP A 86 -1.16 -11.89 -2.44
N LEU A 87 -1.84 -10.82 -1.97
CA LEU A 87 -1.32 -9.86 -1.00
C LEU A 87 -1.56 -10.25 0.46
N LYS A 88 -2.37 -11.27 0.71
CA LYS A 88 -2.85 -11.63 2.04
C LYS A 88 -1.72 -11.76 3.08
N GLU A 89 -0.65 -12.45 2.70
CA GLU A 89 0.49 -12.66 3.61
C GLU A 89 1.39 -11.42 3.72
N ILE A 90 1.54 -10.65 2.64
CA ILE A 90 2.32 -9.40 2.66
C ILE A 90 1.68 -8.39 3.60
N VAL A 91 0.38 -8.15 3.46
CA VAL A 91 -0.36 -7.18 4.29
C VAL A 91 -0.33 -7.58 5.77
N LYS A 92 -0.55 -8.88 6.05
CA LYS A 92 -0.43 -9.44 7.41
C LYS A 92 1.00 -9.27 7.97
N TYR A 93 2.01 -9.52 7.15
CA TYR A 93 3.41 -9.35 7.54
C TYR A 93 3.72 -7.89 7.91
N VAL A 94 3.31 -6.94 7.05
CA VAL A 94 3.47 -5.50 7.34
C VAL A 94 2.75 -5.13 8.62
N GLY A 95 1.47 -5.47 8.77
CA GLY A 95 0.69 -5.16 9.98
C GLY A 95 1.31 -5.73 11.25
N SER A 96 1.84 -6.97 11.20
CA SER A 96 2.48 -7.60 12.36
C SER A 96 3.83 -6.97 12.71
N LYS A 97 4.65 -6.61 11.71
CA LYS A 97 5.97 -5.99 11.93
C LYS A 97 5.88 -4.54 12.40
N THR A 98 4.84 -3.83 11.98
CA THR A 98 4.61 -2.43 12.37
C THR A 98 3.68 -2.29 13.58
N ASN A 99 3.14 -3.39 14.09
CA ASN A 99 2.09 -3.42 15.13
C ASN A 99 0.87 -2.55 14.77
N SER A 100 0.57 -2.45 13.48
CA SER A 100 -0.50 -1.63 12.93
C SER A 100 -1.72 -2.48 12.56
N PRO A 101 -2.94 -1.95 12.59
CA PRO A 101 -4.11 -2.65 12.10
C PRO A 101 -4.04 -2.88 10.60
N TYR A 102 -4.66 -3.97 10.13
CA TYR A 102 -4.68 -4.33 8.72
C TYR A 102 -5.96 -5.05 8.30
N VAL A 103 -6.28 -4.96 7.00
CA VAL A 103 -7.32 -5.73 6.32
C VAL A 103 -6.69 -6.45 5.13
N ASN A 104 -6.67 -7.78 5.15
CA ASN A 104 -5.98 -8.60 4.15
C ASN A 104 -6.85 -9.69 3.50
N ASP A 105 -8.17 -9.65 3.68
CA ASP A 105 -9.06 -10.64 3.08
C ASP A 105 -10.16 -9.95 2.27
N ARG A 106 -11.11 -9.33 2.93
CA ARG A 106 -12.24 -8.64 2.30
C ARG A 106 -12.52 -7.32 2.99
N TRP A 107 -12.73 -6.27 2.19
CA TRP A 107 -13.26 -5.02 2.71
C TRP A 107 -14.76 -5.16 3.00
N SER A 108 -15.18 -4.81 4.19
CA SER A 108 -16.58 -4.71 4.55
C SER A 108 -17.04 -3.27 4.34
N LYS A 109 -17.96 -3.04 3.41
CA LYS A 109 -18.52 -1.70 3.17
C LYS A 109 -19.08 -1.12 4.47
N GLY A 110 -18.75 0.14 4.72
CA GLY A 110 -19.10 0.82 5.96
C GLY A 110 -18.12 0.60 7.12
N LEU A 111 -16.99 -0.04 6.89
CA LEU A 111 -16.00 -0.31 7.94
C LEU A 111 -15.47 0.98 8.58
N LEU A 112 -15.26 2.02 7.79
CA LEU A 112 -14.86 3.35 8.29
C LEU A 112 -16.08 4.25 8.52
N THR A 113 -16.99 4.33 7.58
CA THR A 113 -18.14 5.25 7.62
C THR A 113 -19.18 4.89 8.69
N ASN A 114 -19.28 3.61 9.04
CA ASN A 114 -20.13 3.15 10.14
C ASN A 114 -19.28 2.70 11.34
N TRP A 115 -18.41 3.59 11.80
CA TRP A 115 -17.40 3.30 12.80
C TRP A 115 -17.98 2.82 14.13
N GLU A 116 -19.12 3.34 14.56
CA GLU A 116 -19.77 2.93 15.81
C GLU A 116 -20.10 1.44 15.81
N ASN A 117 -20.77 0.94 14.76
CA ASN A 117 -21.09 -0.47 14.62
C ASN A 117 -19.84 -1.33 14.42
N THR A 118 -18.85 -0.81 13.66
CA THR A 118 -17.57 -1.49 13.43
C THR A 118 -16.80 -1.66 14.75
N SER A 119 -16.70 -0.61 15.55
CA SER A 119 -16.00 -0.63 16.84
C SER A 119 -16.63 -1.60 17.82
N ASN A 120 -17.98 -1.65 17.87
CA ASN A 120 -18.73 -2.61 18.66
C ASN A 120 -18.48 -4.06 18.20
N SER A 121 -18.43 -4.29 16.89
CA SER A 121 -18.10 -5.59 16.30
C SER A 121 -16.68 -6.05 16.64
N ILE A 122 -15.70 -5.16 16.58
CA ILE A 122 -14.30 -5.43 16.98
C ILE A 122 -14.23 -5.75 18.48
N ARG A 123 -14.94 -4.98 19.31
CA ARG A 123 -15.01 -5.19 20.76
C ARG A 123 -15.65 -6.53 21.10
N PHE A 124 -16.78 -6.87 20.47
CA PHE A 124 -17.44 -8.15 20.59
C PHE A 124 -16.53 -9.30 20.14
N TYR A 125 -15.84 -9.15 19.01
CA TYR A 125 -14.87 -10.13 18.52
C TYR A 125 -13.76 -10.40 19.54
N ASN A 126 -13.18 -9.37 20.14
CA ASN A 126 -12.14 -9.50 21.15
C ASN A 126 -12.61 -10.22 22.42
N LEU A 127 -13.85 -9.96 22.85
CA LEU A 127 -14.47 -10.65 23.97
C LEU A 127 -14.76 -12.13 23.65
N PHE A 128 -15.21 -12.38 22.43
CA PHE A 128 -15.56 -13.71 21.95
C PHE A 128 -14.35 -14.63 21.82
N LEU A 129 -13.21 -14.09 21.32
CA LEU A 129 -11.94 -14.83 21.28
C LEU A 129 -11.47 -15.28 22.66
N LYS A 130 -11.74 -14.49 23.70
CA LYS A 130 -11.37 -14.84 25.09
C LYS A 130 -12.26 -15.96 25.66
N LYS A 131 -13.51 -16.11 25.21
CA LYS A 131 -14.50 -17.04 25.78
C LYS A 131 -14.63 -18.38 25.05
N LEU A 132 -14.36 -18.43 23.76
CA LEU A 132 -14.67 -19.60 22.92
C LEU A 132 -13.41 -20.19 22.28
N GLY A 133 -12.76 -21.13 22.95
CA GLY A 133 -11.79 -22.00 22.28
C GLY A 133 -12.32 -22.51 20.94
N LEU A 134 -11.57 -22.28 19.91
CA LEU A 134 -11.39 -22.88 18.54
C LEU A 134 -12.49 -23.72 17.86
N ARG A 135 -13.76 -23.77 18.24
CA ARG A 135 -14.73 -24.77 17.73
C ARG A 135 -15.70 -24.36 16.62
N ALA A 136 -15.54 -23.26 15.89
CA ALA A 136 -16.54 -22.86 14.89
C ALA A 136 -15.97 -22.53 13.51
N LYS A 137 -15.79 -23.53 12.64
CA LYS A 137 -15.35 -23.37 11.23
C LYS A 137 -16.18 -22.36 10.40
N LYS A 138 -17.50 -22.24 10.60
CA LYS A 138 -18.35 -21.25 9.90
C LYS A 138 -18.12 -19.80 10.36
N LYS A 139 -17.68 -19.58 11.60
CA LYS A 139 -17.35 -18.26 12.14
C LYS A 139 -15.96 -17.79 11.75
N LYS A 140 -15.09 -18.68 11.26
CA LYS A 140 -13.71 -18.39 10.90
C LYS A 140 -13.61 -17.28 9.84
N LYS A 141 -14.47 -17.28 8.83
CA LYS A 141 -14.43 -16.30 7.73
C LYS A 141 -14.74 -14.86 8.16
N ILE A 142 -15.69 -14.68 9.12
CA ILE A 142 -15.98 -13.38 9.72
C ILE A 142 -14.85 -13.00 10.69
N MET A 143 -14.30 -13.99 11.38
CA MET A 143 -13.21 -13.83 12.33
C MET A 143 -11.91 -13.37 11.62
N ASP A 144 -11.63 -13.88 10.43
CA ASP A 144 -10.42 -13.52 9.67
C ASP A 144 -10.42 -12.03 9.26
N THR A 145 -11.58 -11.46 8.94
CA THR A 145 -11.72 -10.03 8.61
C THR A 145 -11.36 -9.12 9.79
N PHE A 146 -11.76 -9.48 11.01
CA PHE A 146 -11.52 -8.66 12.22
C PHE A 146 -10.19 -8.97 12.90
N LEU A 147 -9.49 -10.04 12.51
CA LEU A 147 -8.22 -10.43 13.14
C LEU A 147 -7.18 -9.31 13.08
N GLY A 148 -7.05 -8.68 11.92
CA GLY A 148 -6.14 -7.57 11.71
C GLY A 148 -6.59 -6.26 12.35
N LEU A 149 -7.87 -6.13 12.71
CA LEU A 149 -8.45 -4.92 13.28
C LEU A 149 -8.52 -4.92 14.81
N LYS A 150 -8.07 -5.99 15.46
CA LYS A 150 -8.19 -6.17 16.94
C LYS A 150 -7.61 -5.01 17.75
N ASN A 151 -6.59 -4.32 17.23
CA ASN A 151 -5.92 -3.21 17.89
C ASN A 151 -6.47 -1.84 17.46
N LEU A 152 -7.43 -1.79 16.54
CA LEU A 152 -8.02 -0.55 16.06
C LEU A 152 -9.04 -0.03 17.09
N LYS A 153 -8.67 1.00 17.85
CA LYS A 153 -9.50 1.58 18.93
C LYS A 153 -10.23 2.86 18.52
N LYS A 154 -9.76 3.53 17.48
CA LYS A 154 -10.31 4.76 16.90
C LYS A 154 -10.23 4.66 15.38
N LEU A 155 -10.89 5.58 14.66
CA LEU A 155 -10.66 5.73 13.22
C LEU A 155 -9.16 5.91 12.95
N PRO A 156 -8.61 5.33 11.85
CA PRO A 156 -7.21 5.49 11.51
C PRO A 156 -6.91 6.95 11.13
N ASP A 157 -5.73 7.41 11.44
CA ASP A 157 -5.24 8.75 11.09
C ASP A 157 -4.74 8.80 9.62
N ALA A 158 -4.47 7.64 9.02
CA ALA A 158 -4.21 7.46 7.59
C ALA A 158 -4.51 6.02 7.17
N ILE A 159 -4.78 5.80 5.88
CA ILE A 159 -4.85 4.46 5.29
C ILE A 159 -3.69 4.26 4.31
N PHE A 160 -3.22 3.01 4.23
CA PHE A 160 -2.26 2.56 3.23
C PHE A 160 -2.86 1.44 2.38
N VAL A 161 -3.00 1.67 1.08
CA VAL A 161 -3.62 0.74 0.13
C VAL A 161 -2.57 0.15 -0.79
N PHE A 162 -2.47 -1.19 -0.84
CA PHE A 162 -1.49 -1.91 -1.66
C PHE A 162 -1.90 -2.01 -3.13
N ASP A 163 -3.20 -2.08 -3.42
CA ASP A 163 -3.74 -2.12 -4.78
C ASP A 163 -5.05 -1.33 -4.86
N VAL A 164 -4.98 -0.18 -5.50
CA VAL A 164 -6.11 0.75 -5.63
C VAL A 164 -7.27 0.14 -6.41
N ASN A 165 -6.98 -0.64 -7.46
CA ASN A 165 -8.02 -1.22 -8.30
C ASN A 165 -8.85 -2.27 -7.55
N ALA A 166 -8.21 -3.06 -6.71
CA ALA A 166 -8.90 -4.06 -5.89
C ALA A 166 -9.70 -3.42 -4.75
N ASP A 167 -9.23 -2.28 -4.23
CA ASP A 167 -9.72 -1.68 -2.99
C ASP A 167 -10.36 -0.29 -3.20
N ILE A 168 -10.99 -0.05 -4.37
CA ILE A 168 -11.58 1.26 -4.73
C ILE A 168 -12.66 1.74 -3.75
N ASP A 169 -13.43 0.83 -3.13
CA ASP A 169 -14.45 1.19 -2.15
C ASP A 169 -13.84 1.78 -0.87
N VAL A 170 -12.62 1.36 -0.52
CA VAL A 170 -11.86 1.89 0.61
C VAL A 170 -11.54 3.38 0.41
N LEU A 171 -11.08 3.74 -0.79
CA LEU A 171 -10.75 5.14 -1.11
C LEU A 171 -11.97 6.05 -0.96
N LYS A 172 -13.14 5.58 -1.44
CA LYS A 172 -14.39 6.34 -1.32
C LYS A 172 -14.79 6.59 0.14
N GLU A 173 -14.67 5.56 1.00
CA GLU A 173 -14.96 5.71 2.43
C GLU A 173 -13.97 6.63 3.13
N ALA A 174 -12.67 6.45 2.89
CA ALA A 174 -11.63 7.29 3.49
C ALA A 174 -11.78 8.76 3.08
N LYS A 175 -12.05 9.02 1.80
CA LYS A 175 -12.27 10.37 1.27
C LYS A 175 -13.48 11.04 1.91
N SER A 176 -14.60 10.31 2.11
CA SER A 176 -15.79 10.85 2.76
C SER A 176 -15.56 11.27 4.21
N LEU A 177 -14.54 10.70 4.86
CA LEU A 177 -14.14 10.99 6.24
C LEU A 177 -12.90 11.90 6.33
N ASN A 178 -12.40 12.40 5.20
CA ASN A 178 -11.16 13.18 5.11
C ASN A 178 -9.94 12.47 5.74
N ILE A 179 -9.89 11.14 5.63
CA ILE A 179 -8.75 10.34 6.09
C ILE A 179 -7.71 10.32 4.97
N PRO A 180 -6.46 10.76 5.21
CA PRO A 180 -5.39 10.76 4.22
C PRO A 180 -5.11 9.38 3.65
N ILE A 181 -4.95 9.31 2.31
CA ILE A 181 -4.77 8.09 1.55
C ILE A 181 -3.34 8.01 1.02
N ILE A 182 -2.63 6.97 1.43
CA ILE A 182 -1.36 6.55 0.85
C ILE A 182 -1.65 5.31 0.00
N ALA A 183 -1.22 5.27 -1.25
CA ALA A 183 -1.46 4.08 -2.07
C ALA A 183 -0.34 3.81 -3.06
N ILE A 184 -0.06 2.51 -3.31
CA ILE A 184 0.76 2.10 -4.43
C ILE A 184 -0.09 2.24 -5.69
N SER A 185 0.36 3.10 -6.59
CA SER A 185 -0.40 3.55 -7.76
C SER A 185 0.29 3.11 -9.04
N ASP A 186 -0.32 2.15 -9.74
CA ASP A 186 0.10 1.72 -11.06
C ASP A 186 -0.40 2.69 -12.15
N THR A 187 0.01 2.52 -13.37
CA THR A 187 -0.32 3.41 -14.52
C THR A 187 -1.80 3.42 -14.90
N ASN A 188 -2.60 2.44 -14.47
CA ASN A 188 -4.04 2.35 -14.75
C ASN A 188 -4.94 2.98 -13.67
N VAL A 189 -4.36 3.64 -12.68
CA VAL A 189 -5.06 4.24 -11.54
C VAL A 189 -5.22 5.74 -11.71
N SER A 190 -6.37 6.29 -11.30
CA SER A 190 -6.54 7.75 -11.14
C SER A 190 -5.78 8.23 -9.90
N LEU A 191 -4.92 9.23 -10.06
CA LEU A 191 -4.14 9.80 -8.96
C LEU A 191 -4.91 10.85 -8.15
N ASN A 192 -6.06 11.33 -8.64
CA ASN A 192 -6.80 12.45 -8.04
C ASN A 192 -7.37 12.14 -6.64
N ASP A 193 -7.60 10.87 -6.35
CA ASP A 193 -8.21 10.43 -5.10
C ASP A 193 -7.18 9.94 -4.08
N ILE A 194 -5.89 10.18 -4.33
CA ILE A 194 -4.78 9.69 -3.52
C ILE A 194 -3.90 10.86 -3.10
N ASP A 195 -3.77 11.08 -1.79
CA ASP A 195 -2.99 12.21 -1.26
C ASP A 195 -1.48 11.95 -1.38
N TYR A 196 -1.06 10.72 -1.17
CA TYR A 196 0.35 10.29 -1.22
C TYR A 196 0.52 9.07 -2.14
N PRO A 197 0.47 9.26 -3.47
CA PRO A 197 0.70 8.16 -4.40
C PRO A 197 2.16 7.70 -4.35
N ILE A 198 2.37 6.39 -4.32
CA ILE A 198 3.66 5.73 -4.53
C ILE A 198 3.63 5.16 -5.95
N LEU A 199 4.29 5.84 -6.88
CA LEU A 199 4.30 5.45 -8.28
C LEU A 199 5.11 4.17 -8.48
N GLY A 200 4.44 3.12 -8.95
CA GLY A 200 5.09 1.85 -9.21
C GLY A 200 4.12 0.70 -9.46
N ASN A 201 4.67 -0.43 -9.84
CA ASN A 201 3.94 -1.64 -10.20
C ASN A 201 3.21 -2.23 -9.00
N SER A 202 1.88 -2.24 -9.03
CA SER A 202 1.03 -2.93 -8.04
C SER A 202 0.60 -4.33 -8.52
N GLY A 203 0.81 -4.67 -9.78
CA GLY A 203 0.35 -5.91 -10.37
C GLY A 203 1.18 -7.15 -10.00
N SER A 204 2.37 -6.98 -9.44
CA SER A 204 3.31 -8.06 -9.11
C SER A 204 3.68 -8.06 -7.63
N ILE A 205 3.92 -9.25 -7.07
CA ILE A 205 4.32 -9.43 -5.67
C ILE A 205 5.71 -8.84 -5.38
N LEU A 206 6.63 -8.90 -6.34
CA LEU A 206 8.03 -8.50 -6.15
C LEU A 206 8.19 -7.01 -5.79
N PRO A 207 7.61 -6.04 -6.55
CA PRO A 207 7.63 -4.63 -6.16
C PRO A 207 6.92 -4.38 -4.82
N LEU A 208 5.80 -5.07 -4.57
CA LEU A 208 5.02 -4.89 -3.35
C LEU A 208 5.79 -5.36 -2.10
N ALA A 209 6.54 -6.45 -2.21
CA ALA A 209 7.45 -6.90 -1.14
C ALA A 209 8.57 -5.87 -0.89
N PHE A 210 9.12 -5.27 -1.95
CA PHE A 210 10.11 -4.21 -1.83
C PHE A 210 9.55 -2.98 -1.09
N PHE A 211 8.39 -2.47 -1.50
CA PHE A 211 7.73 -1.36 -0.82
C PHE A 211 7.41 -1.70 0.65
N SER A 212 6.94 -2.93 0.90
CA SER A 212 6.64 -3.40 2.25
C SER A 212 7.86 -3.34 3.18
N ASN A 213 9.02 -3.78 2.70
CA ASN A 213 10.26 -3.72 3.48
C ASN A 213 10.69 -2.28 3.77
N LEU A 214 10.55 -1.38 2.80
CA LEU A 214 10.82 0.05 3.00
C LEU A 214 9.89 0.65 4.05
N ILE A 215 8.60 0.36 3.98
CA ILE A 215 7.61 0.82 4.96
C ILE A 215 7.97 0.29 6.36
N ILE A 216 8.24 -1.01 6.51
CA ILE A 216 8.63 -1.59 7.79
C ILE A 216 9.89 -0.91 8.34
N SER A 217 10.85 -0.60 7.48
CA SER A 217 12.09 0.07 7.89
C SER A 217 11.84 1.48 8.47
N THR A 218 10.77 2.17 8.05
CA THR A 218 10.41 3.47 8.65
C THR A 218 9.89 3.33 10.06
N PHE A 219 9.23 2.20 10.38
CA PHE A 219 8.72 1.90 11.71
C PHE A 219 9.81 1.41 12.68
N THR A 220 10.87 0.83 12.17
CA THR A 220 11.98 0.31 13.01
C THR A 220 13.04 1.38 13.33
N LYS A 221 13.15 2.41 12.53
CA LYS A 221 14.00 3.58 12.82
C LYS A 221 13.30 4.47 13.86
N LYS A 222 13.26 4.05 15.12
CA LYS A 222 13.06 5.00 16.22
C LYS A 222 14.25 5.95 16.23
N VAL A 223 13.98 7.24 16.03
CA VAL A 223 14.93 8.35 16.26
C VAL A 223 15.36 8.34 17.71
#